data_f2a50882f8babeec4284e57d2463f8c2
#
_entry.id   f2a50882f8babeec4284e57d2463f8c2
#
_cell.length_a   1.000
_cell.length_b   1.000
_cell.length_c   1.000
_cell.angle_alpha   90.00
_cell.angle_beta   90.00
_cell.angle_gamma   90.00
#
_symmetry.space_group_name_H-M   'P 1'
#
loop_
_entity.id
_entity.type
_entity.pdbx_description
1 polymer ?
#
loop_
_entity_poly.entity_id
_entity_poly.type
_entity_poly.pdbx_seq_one_letter_code
_entity_poly.pdbx_strand_id
1 'polypeptide(L)' 'MKPVAVVFGAGLYRDGTPTPVLQDRIITSANLYLDGKVSKLLMSGDNRFDNYNEPRAMRDMAIRLGVPDNGIVLD' A
#
# COMPACT_ATOMS: atom_id res chain seq x y z
N MET A 1 -19.20 -5.97 9.75
CA MET A 1 -18.47 -5.18 8.74
C MET A 1 -17.05 -4.96 9.22
N LYS A 2 -16.06 -5.20 8.36
CA LYS A 2 -14.66 -5.03 8.72
C LYS A 2 -14.19 -3.63 8.35
N PRO A 3 -13.28 -3.05 9.12
CA PRO A 3 -12.77 -1.71 8.81
C PRO A 3 -11.88 -1.70 7.57
N VAL A 4 -11.66 -0.52 7.04
CA VAL A 4 -10.68 -0.26 5.98
C VAL A 4 -9.39 0.24 6.65
N ALA A 5 -8.25 -0.29 6.22
CA ALA A 5 -6.96 0.21 6.69
C ALA A 5 -6.46 1.28 5.73
N VAL A 6 -6.16 2.46 6.27
CA VAL A 6 -5.54 3.54 5.51
C VAL A 6 -4.03 3.43 5.68
N VAL A 7 -3.32 3.28 4.58
CA VAL A 7 -1.86 3.11 4.58
C VAL A 7 -1.24 4.37 4.01
N PHE A 8 -0.55 5.12 4.88
CA PHE A 8 0.07 6.37 4.47
C PHE A 8 1.46 6.14 3.87
N GLY A 9 1.78 6.90 2.82
CA GLY A 9 3.10 6.87 2.23
C GLY A 9 4.17 7.36 3.20
N ALA A 10 5.40 6.90 2.97
CA ALA A 10 6.57 7.28 3.77
C ALA A 10 7.81 7.44 2.89
N GLY A 11 7.62 7.51 1.58
CA GLY A 11 8.67 7.80 0.62
C GLY A 11 9.04 6.64 -0.28
N LEU A 12 9.44 7.02 -1.49
CA LEU A 12 10.02 6.12 -2.48
C LEU A 12 11.48 6.51 -2.72
N TYR A 13 12.31 5.53 -3.05
CA TYR A 13 13.61 5.81 -3.59
C TYR A 13 13.50 6.38 -5.01
N ARG A 14 14.61 6.91 -5.52
CA ARG A 14 14.65 7.52 -6.86
C ARG A 14 14.23 6.54 -7.97
N ASP A 15 14.47 5.24 -7.76
CA ASP A 15 14.10 4.20 -8.72
C ASP A 15 12.61 3.78 -8.60
N GLY A 16 11.86 4.42 -7.72
CA GLY A 16 10.43 4.13 -7.53
C GLY A 16 10.13 3.02 -6.53
N THR A 17 11.14 2.45 -5.89
CA THR A 17 10.91 1.40 -4.89
C THR A 17 10.62 2.00 -3.51
N PRO A 18 9.81 1.33 -2.68
CA PRO A 18 9.49 1.83 -1.34
C PRO A 18 10.72 1.86 -0.42
N THR A 19 10.80 2.91 0.41
CA THR A 19 11.77 2.98 1.48
C THR A 19 11.46 1.92 2.55
N PRO A 20 12.43 1.57 3.44
CA PRO A 20 12.17 0.59 4.49
C PRO A 20 10.99 0.92 5.39
N VAL A 21 10.78 2.19 5.73
CA VAL A 21 9.63 2.60 6.53
C VAL A 21 8.33 2.31 5.79
N LEU A 22 8.28 2.64 4.49
CA LEU A 22 7.10 2.36 3.68
C LEU A 22 6.87 0.86 3.52
N GLN A 23 7.94 0.09 3.32
CA GLN A 23 7.84 -1.37 3.23
C GLN A 23 7.19 -1.95 4.49
N ASP A 24 7.62 -1.51 5.68
CA ASP A 24 7.06 -2.00 6.94
C ASP A 24 5.57 -1.69 7.06
N ARG A 25 5.15 -0.50 6.63
CA ARG A 25 3.73 -0.13 6.64
C ARG A 25 2.92 -1.01 5.70
N ILE A 26 3.44 -1.30 4.52
CA ILE A 26 2.76 -2.14 3.54
C ILE A 26 2.67 -3.58 4.05
N ILE A 27 3.75 -4.13 4.59
CA ILE A 27 3.77 -5.49 5.12
C ILE A 27 2.77 -5.63 6.26
N THR A 28 2.76 -4.68 7.20
CA THR A 28 1.83 -4.70 8.34
C THR A 28 0.38 -4.68 7.86
N SER A 29 0.06 -3.78 6.92
CA SER A 29 -1.30 -3.64 6.41
C SER A 29 -1.71 -4.86 5.59
N ALA A 30 -0.80 -5.42 4.77
CA ALA A 30 -1.07 -6.63 4.01
C ALA A 30 -1.40 -7.80 4.95
N ASN A 31 -0.67 -7.93 6.04
CA ASN A 31 -0.94 -8.97 7.03
C ASN A 31 -2.31 -8.80 7.67
N LEU A 32 -2.72 -7.57 7.97
CA LEU A 32 -4.08 -7.30 8.49
C LEU A 32 -5.15 -7.75 7.50
N TYR A 33 -4.94 -7.49 6.22
CA TYR A 33 -5.86 -7.93 5.19
C TYR A 33 -5.91 -9.45 5.09
N LEU A 34 -4.75 -10.09 5.01
CA LEU A 34 -4.66 -11.55 4.84
C LEU A 34 -5.21 -12.30 6.07
N ASP A 35 -5.10 -11.71 7.25
CA ASP A 35 -5.66 -12.25 8.48
C ASP A 35 -7.18 -12.00 8.59
N GLY A 36 -7.76 -11.30 7.63
CA GLY A 36 -9.20 -11.03 7.61
C GLY A 36 -9.64 -9.93 8.56
N LYS A 37 -8.74 -9.11 9.07
CA LYS A 37 -9.07 -8.07 10.05
C LYS A 37 -9.55 -6.77 9.41
N VAL A 38 -9.22 -6.55 8.14
CA VAL A 38 -9.70 -5.40 7.37
C VAL A 38 -10.24 -5.89 6.04
N SER A 39 -11.17 -5.13 5.45
CA SER A 39 -11.83 -5.50 4.21
C SER A 39 -11.13 -4.94 2.98
N LYS A 40 -10.41 -3.84 3.14
CA LYS A 40 -9.73 -3.12 2.06
C LYS A 40 -8.49 -2.44 2.61
N LEU A 41 -7.54 -2.19 1.71
CA LEU A 41 -6.39 -1.32 1.98
C LEU A 41 -6.54 -0.07 1.10
N LEU A 42 -6.55 1.10 1.73
CA LEU A 42 -6.56 2.38 1.01
C LEU A 42 -5.14 2.92 1.03
N MET A 43 -4.51 2.93 -0.14
CA MET A 43 -3.14 3.42 -0.27
C MET A 43 -3.17 4.92 -0.51
N SER A 44 -2.66 5.69 0.44
CA SER A 44 -2.67 7.14 0.40
C SER A 44 -1.24 7.67 0.44
N GLY A 45 -0.85 8.43 -0.57
CA GLY A 45 0.51 8.95 -0.65
C GLY A 45 0.64 10.00 -1.73
N ASP A 46 1.89 10.44 -1.98
CA ASP A 46 2.20 11.47 -2.95
C ASP A 46 2.16 10.90 -4.36
N ASN A 47 1.33 11.48 -5.22
CA ASN A 47 1.20 11.06 -6.62
C ASN A 47 1.20 12.26 -7.59
N ARG A 48 1.83 13.38 -7.19
CA ARG A 48 1.83 14.61 -8.00
C ARG A 48 2.63 14.48 -9.29
N PHE A 49 3.55 13.52 -9.38
CA PHE A 49 4.41 13.32 -10.54
C PHE A 49 4.25 11.90 -11.06
N ASP A 50 4.30 11.73 -12.40
CA ASP A 50 4.17 10.42 -13.03
C ASP A 50 5.28 9.44 -12.59
N ASN A 51 6.49 9.96 -12.37
CA ASN A 51 7.62 9.15 -11.96
C ASN A 51 7.74 9.02 -10.43
N TYR A 52 6.77 9.54 -9.69
CA TYR A 52 6.72 9.43 -8.24
C TYR A 52 5.27 9.23 -7.83
N ASN A 53 4.85 7.97 -7.79
CA ASN A 53 3.47 7.60 -7.46
C ASN A 53 3.51 6.57 -6.35
N GLU A 54 3.42 7.04 -5.10
CA GLU A 54 3.44 6.16 -3.93
C GLU A 54 2.26 5.18 -3.90
N PRO A 55 1.00 5.62 -4.11
CA PRO A 55 -0.12 4.67 -4.06
C PRO A 55 0.06 3.49 -5.01
N ARG A 56 0.54 3.72 -6.23
CA ARG A 56 0.77 2.65 -7.20
C ARG A 56 1.87 1.70 -6.72
N ALA A 57 3.00 2.24 -6.23
CA ALA A 57 4.10 1.42 -5.74
C ALA A 57 3.66 0.59 -4.52
N MET A 58 2.86 1.20 -3.64
CA MET A 58 2.31 0.52 -2.47
C MET A 58 1.38 -0.62 -2.87
N ARG A 59 0.51 -0.39 -3.86
CA ARG A 59 -0.37 -1.41 -4.41
C ARG A 59 0.44 -2.58 -4.97
N ASP A 60 1.44 -2.28 -5.79
CA ASP A 60 2.25 -3.31 -6.45
C ASP A 60 2.95 -4.20 -5.42
N MET A 61 3.46 -3.62 -4.34
CA MET A 61 4.07 -4.39 -3.26
C MET A 61 3.05 -5.23 -2.52
N ALA A 62 1.88 -4.68 -2.21
CA ALA A 62 0.81 -5.43 -1.52
C ALA A 62 0.35 -6.62 -2.35
N ILE A 63 0.24 -6.47 -3.67
CA ILE A 63 -0.11 -7.56 -4.57
C ILE A 63 0.94 -8.67 -4.51
N ARG A 64 2.23 -8.31 -4.53
CA ARG A 64 3.30 -9.30 -4.40
C ARG A 64 3.25 -10.04 -3.07
N LEU A 65 2.72 -9.41 -2.03
CA LEU A 65 2.56 -10.04 -0.71
C LEU A 65 1.30 -10.91 -0.61
N GLY A 66 0.45 -10.93 -1.63
CA GLY A 66 -0.72 -11.79 -1.66
C GLY A 66 -2.07 -11.09 -1.55
N VAL A 67 -2.10 -9.76 -1.45
CA VAL A 67 -3.36 -9.01 -1.41
C VAL A 67 -3.92 -8.91 -2.83
N PRO A 68 -5.18 -9.32 -3.07
CA PRO A 68 -5.75 -9.22 -4.42
C PRO A 68 -6.00 -7.75 -4.79
N ASP A 69 -5.98 -7.47 -6.10
CA ASP A 69 -6.17 -6.11 -6.59
C ASP A 69 -7.50 -5.51 -6.12
N ASN A 70 -8.56 -6.32 -6.07
CA ASN A 70 -9.87 -5.83 -5.60
C ASN A 70 -9.91 -5.56 -4.10
N GLY A 71 -8.88 -5.88 -3.35
CA GLY A 71 -8.74 -5.52 -1.95
C GLY A 71 -8.05 -4.18 -1.73
N ILE A 72 -7.64 -3.50 -2.80
CA ILE A 72 -6.82 -2.29 -2.72
C ILE A 72 -7.55 -1.14 -3.41
N VAL A 73 -7.58 0.01 -2.75
CA VAL A 73 -8.10 1.27 -3.30
C VAL A 73 -6.95 2.27 -3.30
N LEU A 74 -6.78 2.98 -4.41
CA LEU A 74 -5.78 4.04 -4.52
C LEU A 74 -6.44 5.38 -4.29
N ASP A 75 -5.79 6.18 -3.49
CA ASP A 75 -6.26 7.54 -3.22
C ASP A 75 -5.70 8.53 -4.25
#